data_8d74ddac7990d85458206086ca21878d
#
_entry.id   8d74ddac7990d85458206086ca21878d
#
_cell.length_a   1.000
_cell.length_b   1.000
_cell.length_c   1.000
_cell.angle_alpha   90.00
_cell.angle_beta   90.00
_cell.angle_gamma   90.00
#
_symmetry.space_group_name_H-M   'P 1'
#
loop_
_entity.id
_entity.type
_entity.pdbx_description
1 polymer ?
#
loop_
_entity_poly.entity_id
_entity_poly.type
_entity_poly.pdbx_seq_one_letter_code
_entity_poly.pdbx_strand_id
1 'polypeptide(L)'
;MLRGFGLCMGLPLLDIMHSKSIASSAIAKNPTRMGFVFFANGAIMDSWKPTTQGLQYDLPRTLEQLKEHKSDFNVVTGLAQNWGRAHGDGPGDHARCASTYLTGAHPYKTSGADIKVGVSVDQAAAGRVGDRTRIPSLELGLRQGRNAGNCDSGYSCAYSNNISWKTDRTPMAKEINPRLAFERLFGDGKESSESQKKRDFYKASILDLVKQDALQLKKQLGVTDQRKMDEYFQSVRELELRVLRSQDSANVARPDLKLPTSVPSDFQEHMHLMYDIMVLAFQTDVTRISTLMLGNAGSNRSYKMVGV
;
A
#
# COMPACT_ATOMS: atom_id res chain seq x y z
N MET A 1 -47.26 -2.20 -44.24
CA MET A 1 -46.33 -3.29 -43.91
C MET A 1 -45.00 -3.06 -44.62
N LEU A 2 -44.07 -2.43 -43.94
CA LEU A 2 -42.70 -2.29 -44.39
C LEU A 2 -41.91 -3.38 -43.69
N ARG A 3 -41.56 -4.42 -44.45
CA ARG A 3 -40.57 -5.42 -44.04
C ARG A 3 -39.23 -4.89 -44.41
N GLY A 4 -38.54 -4.27 -43.48
CA GLY A 4 -37.13 -3.99 -43.62
C GLY A 4 -36.33 -5.28 -43.54
N PHE A 5 -35.60 -5.65 -44.58
CA PHE A 5 -34.53 -6.61 -44.51
C PHE A 5 -33.46 -6.00 -43.59
N GLY A 6 -33.45 -6.41 -42.34
CA GLY A 6 -32.40 -6.05 -41.41
C GLY A 6 -31.10 -6.67 -41.85
N LEU A 7 -30.17 -5.87 -42.33
CA LEU A 7 -28.77 -6.19 -42.31
C LEU A 7 -28.38 -6.41 -40.84
N CYS A 8 -28.26 -7.67 -40.43
CA CYS A 8 -27.56 -8.02 -39.21
C CYS A 8 -26.07 -7.66 -39.42
N MET A 9 -25.71 -6.41 -39.20
CA MET A 9 -24.35 -6.08 -38.89
C MET A 9 -24.07 -6.69 -37.52
N GLY A 10 -23.39 -7.83 -37.50
CA GLY A 10 -22.90 -8.42 -36.28
C GLY A 10 -21.99 -7.39 -35.63
N LEU A 11 -22.47 -6.79 -34.56
CA LEU A 11 -21.59 -6.06 -33.68
C LEU A 11 -20.47 -7.02 -33.27
N PRO A 12 -19.20 -6.56 -33.20
CA PRO A 12 -18.16 -7.39 -32.63
C PRO A 12 -18.65 -7.89 -31.30
N LEU A 13 -18.52 -9.18 -31.01
CA LEU A 13 -18.89 -9.78 -29.73
C LEU A 13 -18.17 -9.02 -28.62
N LEU A 14 -18.88 -8.10 -28.00
CA LEU A 14 -18.40 -7.42 -26.83
C LEU A 14 -18.44 -8.41 -25.67
N ASP A 15 -17.42 -8.41 -24.82
CA ASP A 15 -17.34 -9.31 -23.64
C ASP A 15 -18.60 -9.25 -22.75
N ILE A 16 -19.32 -8.13 -22.78
CA ILE A 16 -20.61 -7.94 -22.10
C ILE A 16 -21.75 -8.75 -22.76
N MET A 17 -21.59 -9.19 -24.02
CA MET A 17 -22.59 -9.99 -24.76
C MET A 17 -22.40 -11.50 -24.56
N HIS A 18 -21.31 -11.93 -23.97
CA HIS A 18 -21.16 -13.29 -23.48
C HIS A 18 -22.12 -13.48 -22.33
N SER A 19 -23.26 -14.11 -22.64
CA SER A 19 -24.31 -14.38 -21.65
C SER A 19 -23.67 -15.08 -20.45
N LYS A 20 -23.98 -14.60 -19.26
CA LYS A 20 -23.53 -15.15 -17.96
C LYS A 20 -23.82 -16.66 -17.79
N SER A 21 -24.50 -17.30 -18.72
CA SER A 21 -24.87 -18.71 -18.68
C SER A 21 -23.76 -19.69 -19.06
N ILE A 22 -22.65 -19.25 -19.70
CA ILE A 22 -21.50 -20.12 -19.99
C ILE A 22 -20.37 -19.91 -18.96
N ALA A 23 -20.38 -18.82 -18.21
CA ALA A 23 -19.44 -18.53 -17.13
C ALA A 23 -19.75 -19.22 -15.79
N SER A 24 -20.80 -20.05 -15.74
CA SER A 24 -21.29 -20.68 -14.51
C SER A 24 -20.45 -21.86 -13.99
N SER A 25 -19.37 -22.23 -14.65
CA SER A 25 -18.48 -23.30 -14.14
C SER A 25 -17.04 -22.87 -13.88
N ALA A 26 -16.67 -21.64 -14.17
CA ALA A 26 -15.47 -21.06 -13.60
C ALA A 26 -15.86 -20.56 -12.22
N ILE A 27 -15.57 -21.33 -11.15
CA ILE A 27 -15.53 -20.82 -9.78
C ILE A 27 -14.79 -19.50 -9.86
N ALA A 28 -15.51 -18.39 -9.60
CA ALA A 28 -14.91 -17.07 -9.60
C ALA A 28 -13.77 -17.11 -8.59
N LYS A 29 -12.54 -17.27 -9.07
CA LYS A 29 -11.37 -17.40 -8.22
C LYS A 29 -11.28 -16.10 -7.45
N ASN A 30 -11.46 -16.19 -6.13
CA ASN A 30 -11.27 -15.02 -5.28
C ASN A 30 -9.96 -14.33 -5.64
N PRO A 31 -9.96 -13.01 -5.84
CA PRO A 31 -8.75 -12.33 -6.23
C PRO A 31 -7.68 -12.49 -5.15
N THR A 32 -6.44 -12.72 -5.57
CA THR A 32 -5.29 -12.75 -4.66
C THR A 32 -5.12 -11.37 -4.03
N ARG A 33 -4.95 -11.35 -2.71
CA ARG A 33 -4.64 -10.15 -1.93
C ARG A 33 -3.23 -10.24 -1.39
N MET A 34 -2.54 -9.11 -1.33
CA MET A 34 -1.16 -9.00 -0.87
C MET A 34 -1.11 -8.05 0.32
N GLY A 35 -0.87 -8.59 1.52
CA GLY A 35 -0.66 -7.82 2.74
C GLY A 35 0.77 -7.99 3.25
N PHE A 36 1.45 -6.88 3.54
CA PHE A 36 2.82 -6.88 4.07
C PHE A 36 2.84 -6.18 5.42
N VAL A 37 3.25 -6.90 6.45
CA VAL A 37 3.35 -6.35 7.81
C VAL A 37 4.81 -6.29 8.21
N PHE A 38 5.26 -5.12 8.62
CA PHE A 38 6.61 -4.88 9.10
C PHE A 38 6.60 -4.56 10.60
N PHE A 39 7.43 -5.26 11.37
CA PHE A 39 7.77 -4.92 12.74
C PHE A 39 9.27 -4.65 12.86
N ALA A 40 9.61 -3.67 13.69
CA ALA A 40 10.98 -3.19 13.83
C ALA A 40 11.84 -4.10 14.72
N ASN A 41 13.16 -3.99 14.57
CA ASN A 41 14.19 -4.62 15.42
C ASN A 41 14.22 -6.16 15.43
N GLY A 42 13.51 -6.81 14.49
CA GLY A 42 13.54 -8.26 14.34
C GLY A 42 12.76 -9.01 15.44
N ALA A 43 13.02 -10.30 15.56
CA ALA A 43 12.37 -11.21 16.52
C ALA A 43 13.40 -11.95 17.37
N ILE A 44 13.01 -12.35 18.58
CA ILE A 44 13.79 -13.26 19.42
C ILE A 44 13.70 -14.64 18.79
N MET A 45 14.75 -15.05 18.08
CA MET A 45 14.72 -16.24 17.21
C MET A 45 14.39 -17.54 17.97
N ASP A 46 14.82 -17.70 19.20
CA ASP A 46 14.51 -18.89 20.03
C ASP A 46 13.01 -18.98 20.37
N SER A 47 12.30 -17.87 20.37
CA SER A 47 10.85 -17.78 20.60
C SER A 47 10.04 -17.63 19.30
N TRP A 48 10.69 -17.48 18.16
CA TRP A 48 10.07 -17.26 16.84
C TRP A 48 10.23 -18.44 15.90
N LYS A 49 11.43 -19.03 15.85
CA LYS A 49 11.77 -20.08 14.89
C LYS A 49 11.31 -21.45 15.38
N PRO A 50 10.49 -22.21 14.61
CA PRO A 50 10.20 -23.60 14.93
C PRO A 50 11.47 -24.45 15.02
N THR A 51 11.49 -25.40 15.93
CA THR A 51 12.59 -26.35 16.09
C THR A 51 12.50 -27.54 15.12
N THR A 52 11.29 -27.82 14.65
CA THR A 52 10.97 -28.87 13.68
C THR A 52 10.54 -28.31 12.32
N GLN A 53 10.56 -29.14 11.30
CA GLN A 53 10.21 -28.78 9.92
C GLN A 53 9.08 -29.64 9.36
N GLY A 54 8.53 -29.26 8.22
CA GLY A 54 7.45 -29.97 7.55
C GLY A 54 6.08 -29.60 8.10
N LEU A 55 5.05 -30.39 7.80
CA LEU A 55 3.66 -30.09 8.17
C LEU A 55 3.39 -30.14 9.67
N GLN A 56 4.18 -30.94 10.42
CA GLN A 56 4.00 -31.17 11.85
C GLN A 56 5.00 -30.36 12.71
N TYR A 57 5.43 -29.18 12.21
CA TYR A 57 6.34 -28.32 12.97
C TYR A 57 5.71 -27.82 14.28
N ASP A 58 6.55 -27.61 15.28
CA ASP A 58 6.11 -27.07 16.57
C ASP A 58 5.97 -25.56 16.48
N LEU A 59 4.87 -25.01 17.05
CA LEU A 59 4.69 -23.58 17.16
C LEU A 59 5.53 -23.04 18.32
N PRO A 60 6.48 -22.14 18.07
CA PRO A 60 7.22 -21.49 19.13
C PRO A 60 6.33 -20.47 19.87
N ARG A 61 6.78 -20.05 21.06
CA ARG A 61 6.04 -19.20 21.99
C ARG A 61 5.36 -17.99 21.33
N THR A 62 6.06 -17.29 20.46
CA THR A 62 5.52 -16.09 19.79
C THR A 62 4.37 -16.40 18.84
N LEU A 63 4.37 -17.59 18.23
CA LEU A 63 3.37 -18.03 17.26
C LEU A 63 2.26 -18.89 17.88
N GLU A 64 2.33 -19.23 19.16
CA GLU A 64 1.36 -20.09 19.82
C GLU A 64 -0.08 -19.57 19.73
N GLN A 65 -0.25 -18.25 19.73
CA GLN A 65 -1.57 -17.62 19.57
C GLN A 65 -2.19 -17.87 18.20
N LEU A 66 -1.43 -18.31 17.20
CA LEU A 66 -1.89 -18.66 15.86
C LEU A 66 -2.19 -20.17 15.70
N LYS A 67 -2.23 -20.92 16.79
CA LYS A 67 -2.38 -22.38 16.78
C LYS A 67 -3.60 -22.87 16.01
N GLU A 68 -4.73 -22.19 16.13
CA GLU A 68 -5.98 -22.53 15.42
C GLU A 68 -5.86 -22.31 13.91
N HIS A 69 -4.93 -21.49 13.47
CA HIS A 69 -4.66 -21.15 12.07
C HIS A 69 -3.40 -21.82 11.52
N LYS A 70 -2.83 -22.81 12.23
CA LYS A 70 -1.56 -23.43 11.85
C LYS A 70 -1.57 -24.02 10.44
N SER A 71 -2.72 -24.49 9.96
CA SER A 71 -2.89 -25.01 8.59
C SER A 71 -2.93 -23.91 7.52
N ASP A 72 -3.14 -22.65 7.91
CA ASP A 72 -3.43 -21.56 7.01
C ASP A 72 -2.20 -20.69 6.71
N PHE A 73 -1.07 -20.93 7.38
CA PHE A 73 0.17 -20.18 7.18
C PHE A 73 1.42 -21.07 7.19
N ASN A 74 2.51 -20.51 6.66
CA ASN A 74 3.83 -21.14 6.65
C ASN A 74 4.83 -20.27 7.41
N VAL A 75 5.69 -20.92 8.21
CA VAL A 75 6.87 -20.27 8.80
C VAL A 75 8.06 -20.55 7.91
N VAL A 76 8.53 -19.53 7.21
CA VAL A 76 9.68 -19.65 6.29
C VAL A 76 10.93 -19.15 7.01
N THR A 77 11.95 -19.98 7.10
CA THR A 77 13.23 -19.68 7.74
C THR A 77 14.39 -19.80 6.76
N GLY A 78 15.56 -19.28 7.13
CA GLY A 78 16.77 -19.35 6.29
C GLY A 78 16.81 -18.33 5.14
N LEU A 79 15.83 -17.45 5.02
CA LEU A 79 15.88 -16.36 4.05
C LEU A 79 16.80 -15.24 4.56
N ALA A 80 17.54 -14.64 3.64
CA ALA A 80 18.41 -13.52 3.92
C ALA A 80 18.24 -12.41 2.86
N GLN A 81 18.19 -11.18 3.34
CA GLN A 81 18.17 -9.99 2.49
C GLN A 81 19.62 -9.47 2.38
N ASN A 82 20.36 -9.90 1.35
CA ASN A 82 21.75 -9.54 1.20
C ASN A 82 21.99 -8.02 1.11
N TRP A 83 21.13 -7.31 0.37
CA TRP A 83 21.21 -5.86 0.21
C TRP A 83 20.88 -5.05 1.47
N GLY A 84 20.37 -5.69 2.52
CA GLY A 84 20.23 -5.11 3.85
C GLY A 84 21.54 -5.06 4.65
N ARG A 85 22.61 -5.72 4.19
CA ARG A 85 23.95 -5.67 4.81
C ARG A 85 24.65 -4.35 4.50
N ALA A 86 25.72 -4.05 5.24
CA ALA A 86 26.41 -2.77 5.15
C ALA A 86 27.12 -2.53 3.79
N HIS A 87 27.68 -3.57 3.16
CA HIS A 87 28.42 -3.48 1.89
C HIS A 87 29.48 -2.36 1.85
N GLY A 88 30.11 -2.05 3.00
CA GLY A 88 31.08 -0.98 3.11
C GLY A 88 30.55 0.34 3.69
N ASP A 89 29.25 0.52 3.77
CA ASP A 89 28.61 1.76 4.27
C ASP A 89 28.72 1.96 5.80
N GLY A 90 29.18 0.93 6.54
CA GLY A 90 29.25 0.98 8.00
C GLY A 90 27.88 0.94 8.67
N PRO A 91 27.70 1.63 9.83
CA PRO A 91 26.43 1.63 10.57
C PRO A 91 25.25 2.15 9.76
N GLY A 92 24.00 1.75 10.12
CA GLY A 92 22.77 2.17 9.46
C GLY A 92 21.79 1.02 9.27
N ASP A 93 21.74 0.09 10.22
CA ASP A 93 20.96 -1.15 10.11
C ASP A 93 19.46 -0.91 10.08
N HIS A 94 18.96 0.07 10.82
CA HIS A 94 17.54 0.41 10.82
C HIS A 94 17.07 0.95 9.46
N ALA A 95 17.84 1.85 8.87
CA ALA A 95 17.54 2.41 7.54
C ALA A 95 17.55 1.32 6.48
N ARG A 96 18.60 0.47 6.47
CA ARG A 96 18.69 -0.66 5.53
C ARG A 96 17.58 -1.67 5.73
N CYS A 97 17.27 -2.04 6.97
CA CYS A 97 16.23 -3.01 7.29
C CYS A 97 14.87 -2.61 6.68
N ALA A 98 14.38 -1.41 6.95
CA ALA A 98 13.08 -0.97 6.44
C ALA A 98 13.08 -0.73 4.93
N SER A 99 14.11 -0.07 4.40
CA SER A 99 14.13 0.28 2.97
C SER A 99 14.34 -0.93 2.05
N THR A 100 15.05 -1.98 2.49
CA THR A 100 15.25 -3.19 1.69
C THR A 100 14.12 -4.20 1.82
N TYR A 101 13.27 -4.07 2.83
CA TYR A 101 12.24 -5.08 3.17
C TYR A 101 11.38 -5.47 1.96
N LEU A 102 10.82 -4.52 1.24
CA LEU A 102 9.99 -4.77 0.06
C LEU A 102 10.66 -4.39 -1.27
N THR A 103 11.80 -3.70 -1.23
CA THR A 103 12.51 -3.28 -2.45
C THR A 103 13.54 -4.30 -2.92
N GLY A 104 14.11 -5.07 -1.99
CA GLY A 104 15.23 -5.96 -2.28
C GLY A 104 16.50 -5.24 -2.71
N ALA A 105 16.57 -3.91 -2.62
CA ALA A 105 17.66 -3.07 -3.10
C ALA A 105 18.42 -2.42 -1.94
N HIS A 106 19.74 -2.20 -2.13
CA HIS A 106 20.56 -1.48 -1.16
C HIS A 106 20.28 0.02 -1.23
N PRO A 107 19.94 0.69 -0.10
CA PRO A 107 19.69 2.12 -0.10
C PRO A 107 21.00 2.90 -0.28
N TYR A 108 20.98 3.89 -1.15
CA TYR A 108 22.11 4.82 -1.29
C TYR A 108 22.27 5.65 -0.02
N LYS A 109 23.45 5.56 0.61
CA LYS A 109 23.72 6.25 1.87
C LYS A 109 23.82 7.75 1.68
N THR A 110 22.79 8.45 2.12
CA THR A 110 22.71 9.90 2.12
C THR A 110 21.78 10.37 3.25
N SER A 111 22.09 11.51 3.83
CA SER A 111 21.17 12.24 4.74
C SER A 111 20.42 13.36 4.02
N GLY A 112 20.72 13.57 2.74
CA GLY A 112 20.15 14.59 1.87
C GLY A 112 18.81 14.18 1.22
N ALA A 113 18.46 14.93 0.18
CA ALA A 113 17.25 14.71 -0.62
C ALA A 113 17.45 13.73 -1.80
N ASP A 114 18.68 13.36 -2.08
CA ASP A 114 19.08 12.47 -3.18
C ASP A 114 18.95 10.99 -2.82
N ILE A 115 17.89 10.66 -2.06
CA ILE A 115 17.55 9.29 -1.67
C ILE A 115 17.35 8.40 -2.89
N LYS A 116 17.83 7.15 -2.77
CA LYS A 116 17.64 6.13 -3.81
C LYS A 116 17.68 4.74 -3.19
N VAL A 117 16.69 3.89 -3.54
CA VAL A 117 16.67 2.47 -3.14
C VAL A 117 16.16 1.60 -4.30
N GLY A 118 14.88 1.39 -4.43
CA GLY A 118 14.24 0.60 -5.47
C GLY A 118 12.74 0.70 -5.39
N VAL A 119 12.04 0.26 -6.42
CA VAL A 119 10.58 0.11 -6.36
C VAL A 119 10.23 -1.08 -5.49
N SER A 120 9.30 -0.91 -4.56
CA SER A 120 8.86 -1.98 -3.69
C SER A 120 7.87 -2.93 -4.36
N VAL A 121 7.84 -4.18 -3.95
CA VAL A 121 7.01 -5.23 -4.56
C VAL A 121 5.51 -4.92 -4.51
N ASP A 122 5.03 -4.28 -3.45
CA ASP A 122 3.66 -3.80 -3.33
C ASP A 122 3.34 -2.75 -4.41
N GLN A 123 4.25 -1.82 -4.69
CA GLN A 123 4.08 -0.81 -5.73
C GLN A 123 4.26 -1.38 -7.14
N ALA A 124 5.15 -2.35 -7.32
CA ALA A 124 5.27 -3.09 -8.57
C ALA A 124 3.97 -3.88 -8.88
N ALA A 125 3.37 -4.49 -7.86
CA ALA A 125 2.07 -5.15 -7.98
C ALA A 125 0.94 -4.15 -8.22
N ALA A 126 0.91 -3.01 -7.51
CA ALA A 126 -0.07 -1.95 -7.72
C ALA A 126 -0.03 -1.36 -9.13
N GLY A 127 1.15 -1.28 -9.74
CA GLY A 127 1.32 -0.88 -11.13
C GLY A 127 0.71 -1.85 -12.14
N ARG A 128 0.51 -3.13 -11.76
CA ARG A 128 -0.01 -4.18 -12.66
C ARG A 128 -1.49 -4.51 -12.44
N VAL A 129 -1.98 -4.42 -11.22
CA VAL A 129 -3.34 -4.84 -10.87
C VAL A 129 -4.15 -3.77 -10.14
N GLY A 130 -3.55 -2.63 -9.83
CA GLY A 130 -4.20 -1.56 -9.08
C GLY A 130 -5.29 -0.81 -9.84
N ASP A 131 -5.39 -1.03 -11.15
CA ASP A 131 -6.50 -0.56 -11.99
C ASP A 131 -7.80 -1.34 -11.77
N ARG A 132 -7.71 -2.54 -11.15
CA ARG A 132 -8.86 -3.42 -10.89
C ARG A 132 -9.59 -3.08 -9.59
N THR A 133 -9.12 -2.12 -8.84
CA THR A 133 -9.68 -1.71 -7.55
C THR A 133 -9.74 -0.19 -7.42
N ARG A 134 -10.63 0.30 -6.58
CA ARG A 134 -10.79 1.74 -6.32
C ARG A 134 -9.50 2.39 -5.86
N ILE A 135 -8.75 1.72 -4.98
CA ILE A 135 -7.47 2.17 -4.47
C ILE A 135 -6.40 1.17 -4.88
N PRO A 136 -5.37 1.57 -5.65
CA PRO A 136 -4.33 0.66 -6.14
C PRO A 136 -3.57 -0.05 -5.02
N SER A 137 -3.25 0.69 -3.93
CA SER A 137 -2.59 0.19 -2.73
C SER A 137 -2.92 1.05 -1.52
N LEU A 138 -2.84 0.46 -0.33
CA LEU A 138 -3.11 1.10 0.95
C LEU A 138 -1.90 0.97 1.87
N GLU A 139 -1.27 2.09 2.16
CA GLU A 139 -0.10 2.16 3.02
C GLU A 139 -0.53 2.64 4.42
N LEU A 140 -0.38 1.78 5.42
CA LEU A 140 -0.76 2.02 6.81
C LEU A 140 0.45 1.99 7.74
N GLY A 141 0.34 2.66 8.87
CA GLY A 141 1.35 2.60 9.91
C GLY A 141 0.82 3.04 11.27
N LEU A 142 1.56 2.73 12.33
CA LEU A 142 1.19 3.11 13.70
C LEU A 142 1.97 4.32 14.21
N ARG A 143 2.98 4.76 13.47
CA ARG A 143 3.82 5.90 13.85
C ARG A 143 4.11 6.79 12.66
N GLN A 144 3.91 8.07 12.87
CA GLN A 144 4.40 9.07 11.94
C GLN A 144 5.92 9.08 11.94
N GLY A 145 6.52 9.34 10.79
CA GLY A 145 7.96 9.50 10.62
C GLY A 145 8.27 10.78 9.86
N ARG A 146 9.53 11.20 9.93
CA ARG A 146 10.06 12.27 9.06
C ARG A 146 10.57 11.63 7.77
N ASN A 147 10.44 12.32 6.65
CA ASN A 147 11.00 11.88 5.36
C ASN A 147 12.28 12.66 4.98
N ALA A 148 12.74 13.55 5.85
CA ALA A 148 13.95 14.33 5.62
C ALA A 148 14.84 14.34 6.87
N GLY A 149 16.12 14.60 6.67
CA GLY A 149 17.15 14.63 7.71
C GLY A 149 17.75 13.25 7.99
N ASN A 150 18.76 13.23 8.86
CA ASN A 150 19.47 12.03 9.28
C ASN A 150 18.76 11.34 10.44
N CYS A 151 18.37 10.08 10.25
CA CYS A 151 17.73 9.26 11.30
C CYS A 151 18.56 8.03 11.69
N ASP A 152 19.55 7.65 10.90
CA ASP A 152 20.36 6.46 11.19
C ASP A 152 21.74 6.55 10.52
N SER A 153 22.75 6.94 11.27
CA SER A 153 24.17 6.85 10.90
C SER A 153 24.51 7.38 9.49
N GLY A 154 23.91 8.50 9.09
CA GLY A 154 24.12 9.11 7.77
C GLY A 154 23.09 8.70 6.71
N TYR A 155 22.12 7.88 7.05
CA TYR A 155 20.97 7.59 6.19
C TYR A 155 19.80 8.54 6.45
N SER A 156 19.13 8.93 5.37
CA SER A 156 17.91 9.73 5.43
C SER A 156 16.81 9.06 6.24
N CYS A 157 16.03 9.88 6.95
CA CYS A 157 14.83 9.43 7.67
C CYS A 157 13.82 8.70 6.77
N ALA A 158 13.78 9.01 5.48
CA ALA A 158 12.90 8.33 4.53
C ALA A 158 13.12 6.82 4.52
N TYR A 159 14.36 6.35 4.64
CA TYR A 159 14.67 4.92 4.66
C TYR A 159 14.18 4.20 5.91
N SER A 160 14.30 4.82 7.08
CA SER A 160 13.87 4.21 8.35
C SER A 160 12.36 4.26 8.57
N ASN A 161 11.66 5.13 7.87
CA ASN A 161 10.25 5.42 8.11
C ASN A 161 9.31 4.92 7.03
N ASN A 162 9.80 4.33 5.95
CA ASN A 162 8.98 3.82 4.86
C ASN A 162 9.45 2.45 4.38
N ILE A 163 8.51 1.56 4.11
CA ILE A 163 8.73 0.23 3.51
C ILE A 163 8.21 0.15 2.08
N SER A 164 7.29 1.03 1.70
CA SER A 164 6.66 1.10 0.39
C SER A 164 7.28 2.24 -0.43
N TRP A 165 7.66 1.97 -1.67
CA TRP A 165 8.37 2.89 -2.56
C TRP A 165 7.81 2.84 -3.97
N LYS A 166 7.21 3.96 -4.40
CA LYS A 166 6.59 4.10 -5.72
C LYS A 166 7.59 4.09 -6.87
N THR A 167 8.69 4.80 -6.66
CA THR A 167 9.86 4.81 -7.53
C THR A 167 11.10 4.52 -6.70
N ASP A 168 12.25 4.42 -7.34
CA ASP A 168 13.53 4.26 -6.62
C ASP A 168 13.88 5.45 -5.72
N ARG A 169 13.14 6.56 -5.79
CA ARG A 169 13.38 7.81 -5.06
C ARG A 169 12.17 8.34 -4.30
N THR A 170 10.99 7.75 -4.48
CA THR A 170 9.74 8.29 -3.94
C THR A 170 9.11 7.28 -2.99
N PRO A 171 9.22 7.49 -1.68
CA PRO A 171 8.52 6.67 -0.71
C PRO A 171 7.02 6.98 -0.72
N MET A 172 6.21 5.97 -0.45
CA MET A 172 4.77 6.12 -0.24
C MET A 172 4.50 6.58 1.20
N ALA A 173 3.70 7.64 1.33
CA ALA A 173 3.26 8.11 2.64
C ALA A 173 2.27 7.11 3.26
N LYS A 174 2.59 6.66 4.48
CA LYS A 174 1.69 5.80 5.25
C LYS A 174 0.67 6.63 6.01
N GLU A 175 -0.59 6.19 6.02
CA GLU A 175 -1.63 6.75 6.87
C GLU A 175 -1.56 6.14 8.27
N ILE A 176 -1.58 6.99 9.29
CA ILE A 176 -1.52 6.56 10.70
C ILE A 176 -2.82 6.83 11.47
N ASN A 177 -3.72 7.61 10.90
CA ASN A 177 -4.99 7.93 11.53
C ASN A 177 -6.08 6.96 11.04
N PRO A 178 -6.64 6.12 11.93
CA PRO A 178 -7.66 5.14 11.54
C PRO A 178 -8.87 5.77 10.87
N ARG A 179 -9.31 6.93 11.35
CA ARG A 179 -10.44 7.65 10.75
C ARG A 179 -10.13 8.08 9.32
N LEU A 180 -8.98 8.72 9.09
CA LEU A 180 -8.59 9.19 7.75
C LEU A 180 -8.37 8.02 6.79
N ALA A 181 -7.78 6.91 7.27
CA ALA A 181 -7.65 5.68 6.49
C ALA A 181 -9.03 5.15 6.07
N PHE A 182 -9.97 5.06 6.99
CA PHE A 182 -11.32 4.60 6.73
C PHE A 182 -12.09 5.55 5.79
N GLU A 183 -12.02 6.86 6.02
CA GLU A 183 -12.67 7.86 5.17
C GLU A 183 -12.10 7.86 3.74
N ARG A 184 -10.79 7.60 3.59
CA ARG A 184 -10.17 7.41 2.27
C ARG A 184 -10.74 6.19 1.53
N LEU A 185 -11.07 5.12 2.25
CA LEU A 185 -11.60 3.88 1.70
C LEU A 185 -13.10 3.95 1.41
N PHE A 186 -13.89 4.54 2.30
CA PHE A 186 -15.36 4.42 2.30
C PHE A 186 -16.11 5.76 2.28
N GLY A 187 -15.38 6.89 2.29
CA GLY A 187 -15.96 8.23 2.42
C GLY A 187 -16.31 8.58 3.87
N ASP A 188 -16.66 9.84 4.12
CA ASP A 188 -16.98 10.35 5.46
C ASP A 188 -18.43 10.07 5.89
N GLY A 189 -19.27 9.60 4.98
CA GLY A 189 -20.69 9.28 5.22
C GLY A 189 -21.59 10.50 5.41
N LYS A 190 -21.06 11.71 5.31
CA LYS A 190 -21.80 12.96 5.53
C LYS A 190 -22.25 13.63 4.25
N GLU A 191 -21.70 13.25 3.12
CA GLU A 191 -21.98 13.87 1.85
C GLU A 191 -22.91 13.03 0.97
N SER A 192 -23.82 13.72 0.27
CA SER A 192 -24.57 13.10 -0.81
C SER A 192 -23.63 12.69 -1.95
N SER A 193 -23.97 11.61 -2.66
CA SER A 193 -23.20 11.16 -3.84
C SER A 193 -23.02 12.26 -4.87
N GLU A 194 -23.95 13.22 -4.93
CA GLU A 194 -23.92 14.37 -5.85
C GLU A 194 -22.87 15.41 -5.43
N SER A 195 -22.76 15.74 -4.14
CA SER A 195 -21.73 16.63 -3.62
C SER A 195 -20.34 16.06 -3.82
N GLN A 196 -20.18 14.75 -3.68
CA GLN A 196 -18.92 14.06 -3.93
C GLN A 196 -18.54 14.11 -5.42
N LYS A 197 -19.46 13.80 -6.33
CA LYS A 197 -19.25 13.92 -7.79
C LYS A 197 -18.85 15.34 -8.20
N LYS A 198 -19.50 16.36 -7.62
CA LYS A 198 -19.19 17.76 -7.88
C LYS A 198 -17.78 18.15 -7.43
N ARG A 199 -17.34 17.71 -6.25
CA ARG A 199 -15.97 17.93 -5.78
C ARG A 199 -14.92 17.22 -6.66
N ASP A 200 -15.21 15.99 -7.06
CA ASP A 200 -14.30 15.21 -7.89
C ASP A 200 -14.17 15.86 -9.29
N PHE A 201 -15.25 16.40 -9.82
CA PHE A 201 -15.24 17.19 -11.05
C PHE A 201 -14.36 18.45 -10.92
N TYR A 202 -14.51 19.20 -9.82
CA TYR A 202 -13.67 20.39 -9.60
C TYR A 202 -12.20 20.02 -9.38
N LYS A 203 -11.90 18.93 -8.67
CA LYS A 203 -10.52 18.45 -8.50
C LYS A 203 -9.88 18.08 -9.83
N ALA A 204 -10.59 17.35 -10.69
CA ALA A 204 -10.10 17.00 -12.02
C ALA A 204 -9.81 18.26 -12.87
N SER A 205 -10.71 19.25 -12.85
CA SER A 205 -10.53 20.51 -13.57
C SER A 205 -9.32 21.34 -13.08
N ILE A 206 -9.09 21.36 -11.76
CA ILE A 206 -7.91 22.03 -11.17
C ILE A 206 -6.62 21.32 -11.58
N LEU A 207 -6.63 19.97 -11.57
CA LEU A 207 -5.46 19.17 -11.96
C LEU A 207 -5.08 19.39 -13.42
N ASP A 208 -6.06 19.51 -14.33
CA ASP A 208 -5.81 19.80 -15.75
C ASP A 208 -5.18 21.18 -15.94
N LEU A 209 -5.64 22.19 -15.20
CA LEU A 209 -5.07 23.53 -15.24
C LEU A 209 -3.61 23.56 -14.76
N VAL A 210 -3.36 22.96 -13.59
CA VAL A 210 -2.01 22.88 -13.01
C VAL A 210 -1.05 22.13 -13.94
N LYS A 211 -1.51 21.12 -14.65
CA LYS A 211 -0.72 20.34 -15.59
C LYS A 211 -0.29 21.20 -16.81
N GLN A 212 -1.15 22.04 -17.34
CA GLN A 212 -0.80 22.92 -18.46
C GLN A 212 0.29 23.92 -18.07
N ASP A 213 0.15 24.59 -16.94
CA ASP A 213 1.14 25.56 -16.43
C ASP A 213 2.48 24.88 -16.16
N ALA A 214 2.46 23.70 -15.57
CA ALA A 214 3.65 22.96 -15.25
C ALA A 214 4.38 22.42 -16.50
N LEU A 215 3.66 22.07 -17.58
CA LEU A 215 4.27 21.72 -18.87
C LEU A 215 4.98 22.90 -19.55
N GLN A 216 4.48 24.11 -19.40
CA GLN A 216 5.16 25.30 -19.88
C GLN A 216 6.42 25.59 -19.06
N LEU A 217 6.33 25.50 -17.75
CA LEU A 217 7.47 25.68 -16.85
C LEU A 217 8.58 24.66 -17.15
N LYS A 218 8.24 23.40 -17.39
CA LYS A 218 9.21 22.33 -17.69
C LYS A 218 10.13 22.68 -18.86
N LYS A 219 9.64 23.38 -19.88
CA LYS A 219 10.45 23.79 -21.06
C LYS A 219 11.57 24.78 -20.71
N GLN A 220 11.49 25.45 -19.57
CA GLN A 220 12.44 26.45 -19.11
C GLN A 220 13.43 25.93 -18.07
N LEU A 221 13.27 24.68 -17.63
CA LEU A 221 14.04 24.07 -16.55
C LEU A 221 15.24 23.28 -17.08
N GLY A 222 16.29 23.21 -16.28
CA GLY A 222 17.41 22.29 -16.49
C GLY A 222 17.03 20.82 -16.31
N VAL A 223 17.87 19.91 -16.81
CA VAL A 223 17.60 18.45 -16.85
C VAL A 223 17.22 17.88 -15.49
N THR A 224 17.84 18.32 -14.39
CA THR A 224 17.56 17.84 -13.04
C THR A 224 16.16 18.22 -12.58
N ASP A 225 15.76 19.46 -12.85
CA ASP A 225 14.44 19.97 -12.47
C ASP A 225 13.34 19.46 -13.40
N GLN A 226 13.67 19.18 -14.67
CA GLN A 226 12.75 18.45 -15.56
C GLN A 226 12.39 17.07 -15.02
N ARG A 227 13.34 16.32 -14.44
CA ARG A 227 13.06 15.03 -13.80
C ARG A 227 12.12 15.16 -12.60
N LYS A 228 12.32 16.15 -11.74
CA LYS A 228 11.40 16.43 -10.63
C LYS A 228 9.99 16.77 -11.12
N MET A 229 9.90 17.51 -12.23
CA MET A 229 8.62 17.80 -12.85
C MET A 229 7.96 16.53 -13.42
N ASP A 230 8.72 15.60 -13.97
CA ASP A 230 8.17 14.30 -14.42
C ASP A 230 7.60 13.49 -13.28
N GLU A 231 8.29 13.42 -12.13
CA GLU A 231 7.79 12.80 -10.90
C GLU A 231 6.49 13.48 -10.41
N TYR A 232 6.46 14.82 -10.46
CA TYR A 232 5.27 15.58 -10.14
C TYR A 232 4.10 15.27 -11.08
N PHE A 233 4.32 15.23 -12.39
CA PHE A 233 3.28 14.87 -13.37
C PHE A 233 2.76 13.48 -13.19
N GLN A 234 3.64 12.53 -12.86
CA GLN A 234 3.23 11.17 -12.55
C GLN A 234 2.32 11.13 -11.32
N SER A 235 2.66 11.87 -10.27
CA SER A 235 1.84 11.99 -9.05
C SER A 235 0.48 12.62 -9.34
N VAL A 236 0.44 13.68 -10.17
CA VAL A 236 -0.80 14.31 -10.61
C VAL A 236 -1.66 13.32 -11.42
N ARG A 237 -1.06 12.58 -12.35
CA ARG A 237 -1.76 11.57 -13.15
C ARG A 237 -2.36 10.45 -12.29
N GLU A 238 -1.66 10.01 -11.28
CA GLU A 238 -2.17 9.02 -10.33
C GLU A 238 -3.36 9.57 -9.53
N LEU A 239 -3.31 10.84 -9.15
CA LEU A 239 -4.42 11.50 -8.48
C LEU A 239 -5.64 11.62 -9.42
N GLU A 240 -5.45 12.01 -10.68
CA GLU A 240 -6.50 12.03 -11.71
C GLU A 240 -7.18 10.66 -11.85
N LEU A 241 -6.38 9.62 -12.03
CA LEU A 241 -6.89 8.25 -12.16
C LEU A 241 -7.65 7.79 -10.89
N ARG A 242 -7.21 8.23 -9.71
CA ARG A 242 -7.88 7.96 -8.45
C ARG A 242 -9.25 8.66 -8.37
N VAL A 243 -9.30 9.92 -8.80
CA VAL A 243 -10.55 10.69 -8.87
C VAL A 243 -11.53 10.03 -9.85
N LEU A 244 -11.08 9.65 -11.05
CA LEU A 244 -11.92 8.97 -12.04
C LEU A 244 -12.46 7.63 -11.50
N ARG A 245 -11.63 6.81 -10.88
CA ARG A 245 -12.05 5.53 -10.27
C ARG A 245 -13.03 5.72 -9.11
N SER A 246 -12.93 6.80 -8.35
CA SER A 246 -13.89 7.09 -7.28
C SER A 246 -15.29 7.37 -7.81
N GLN A 247 -15.41 7.89 -9.03
CA GLN A 247 -16.70 8.13 -9.69
C GLN A 247 -17.37 6.83 -10.13
N ASP A 248 -16.60 5.86 -10.61
CA ASP A 248 -17.11 4.55 -11.04
C ASP A 248 -17.51 3.63 -9.88
N SER A 249 -17.02 3.91 -8.68
CA SER A 249 -17.12 3.01 -7.51
C SER A 249 -18.23 3.42 -6.53
N ALA A 250 -19.27 4.09 -6.98
CA ALA A 250 -20.33 4.66 -6.13
C ALA A 250 -21.13 3.64 -5.27
N ASN A 251 -20.84 2.34 -5.33
CA ASN A 251 -21.64 1.27 -4.72
C ASN A 251 -20.89 0.39 -3.69
N VAL A 252 -19.75 0.80 -3.17
CA VAL A 252 -19.15 0.06 -2.05
C VAL A 252 -19.88 0.44 -0.77
N ALA A 253 -20.63 -0.51 -0.21
CA ALA A 253 -21.31 -0.30 1.07
C ALA A 253 -20.28 0.09 2.14
N ARG A 254 -20.57 1.16 2.87
CA ARG A 254 -19.73 1.60 4.00
C ARG A 254 -19.91 0.62 5.16
N PRO A 255 -18.84 -0.07 5.61
CA PRO A 255 -18.93 -0.92 6.78
C PRO A 255 -19.21 -0.12 8.06
N ASP A 256 -19.90 -0.71 9.02
CA ASP A 256 -20.06 -0.12 10.35
C ASP A 256 -18.81 -0.43 11.19
N LEU A 257 -18.01 0.59 11.42
CA LEU A 257 -16.82 0.51 12.28
C LEU A 257 -16.80 1.72 13.22
N LYS A 258 -16.74 1.47 14.51
CA LYS A 258 -16.57 2.54 15.51
C LYS A 258 -15.17 3.11 15.42
N LEU A 259 -15.08 4.34 14.95
CA LEU A 259 -13.81 5.03 14.76
C LEU A 259 -13.60 6.10 15.85
N PRO A 260 -12.41 6.19 16.45
CA PRO A 260 -12.07 7.26 17.35
C PRO A 260 -12.00 8.61 16.62
N THR A 261 -12.13 9.71 17.34
CA THR A 261 -12.01 11.07 16.78
C THR A 261 -10.57 11.47 16.46
N SER A 262 -9.61 10.81 17.10
CA SER A 262 -8.17 11.04 16.94
C SER A 262 -7.43 9.71 16.86
N VAL A 263 -6.13 9.76 16.63
CA VAL A 263 -5.25 8.58 16.74
C VAL A 263 -5.30 8.08 18.18
N PRO A 264 -5.62 6.80 18.43
CA PRO A 264 -5.63 6.22 19.77
C PRO A 264 -4.28 6.38 20.45
N SER A 265 -4.30 6.71 21.74
CA SER A 265 -3.09 6.77 22.58
C SER A 265 -2.60 5.36 22.95
N ASP A 266 -3.54 4.43 23.13
CA ASP A 266 -3.22 3.03 23.36
C ASP A 266 -2.75 2.36 22.07
N PHE A 267 -1.58 1.73 22.14
CA PHE A 267 -0.95 1.12 20.98
C PHE A 267 -1.70 -0.11 20.47
N GLN A 268 -2.23 -0.90 21.39
CA GLN A 268 -2.94 -2.14 21.02
C GLN A 268 -4.27 -1.82 20.35
N GLU A 269 -5.02 -0.85 20.88
CA GLU A 269 -6.23 -0.34 20.25
C GLU A 269 -5.94 0.21 18.85
N HIS A 270 -4.90 1.05 18.72
CA HIS A 270 -4.49 1.60 17.43
C HIS A 270 -4.12 0.50 16.43
N MET A 271 -3.36 -0.49 16.88
CA MET A 271 -2.94 -1.62 16.03
C MET A 271 -4.16 -2.42 15.56
N HIS A 272 -5.08 -2.77 16.44
CA HIS A 272 -6.29 -3.52 16.08
C HIS A 272 -7.12 -2.75 15.05
N LEU A 273 -7.37 -1.46 15.26
CA LEU A 273 -8.13 -0.64 14.30
C LEU A 273 -7.47 -0.59 12.92
N MET A 274 -6.14 -0.49 12.85
CA MET A 274 -5.46 -0.47 11.55
C MET A 274 -5.50 -1.83 10.85
N TYR A 275 -5.45 -2.94 11.61
CA TYR A 275 -5.70 -4.27 11.06
C TYR A 275 -7.14 -4.43 10.56
N ASP A 276 -8.14 -4.00 11.34
CA ASP A 276 -9.55 -4.06 10.95
C ASP A 276 -9.80 -3.29 9.65
N ILE A 277 -9.22 -2.10 9.51
CA ILE A 277 -9.30 -1.30 8.28
C ILE A 277 -8.65 -2.05 7.10
N MET A 278 -7.50 -2.68 7.28
CA MET A 278 -6.84 -3.46 6.24
C MET A 278 -7.70 -4.66 5.82
N VAL A 279 -8.28 -5.39 6.79
CA VAL A 279 -9.18 -6.53 6.53
C VAL A 279 -10.43 -6.07 5.80
N LEU A 280 -11.09 -5.01 6.26
CA LEU A 280 -12.27 -4.43 5.60
C LEU A 280 -11.96 -3.99 4.16
N ALA A 281 -10.81 -3.38 3.92
CA ALA A 281 -10.38 -2.98 2.58
C ALA A 281 -10.24 -4.19 1.64
N PHE A 282 -9.75 -5.32 2.15
CA PHE A 282 -9.64 -6.57 1.41
C PHE A 282 -11.00 -7.28 1.23
N GLN A 283 -11.86 -7.30 2.25
CA GLN A 283 -13.18 -7.92 2.18
C GLN A 283 -14.10 -7.22 1.17
N THR A 284 -14.02 -5.90 1.12
CA THR A 284 -14.82 -5.07 0.20
C THR A 284 -14.20 -4.91 -1.18
N ASP A 285 -13.02 -5.50 -1.41
CA ASP A 285 -12.23 -5.38 -2.66
C ASP A 285 -11.92 -3.93 -3.08
N VAL A 286 -11.89 -3.00 -2.12
CA VAL A 286 -11.53 -1.59 -2.37
C VAL A 286 -10.05 -1.48 -2.73
N THR A 287 -9.22 -2.34 -2.16
CA THR A 287 -7.83 -2.59 -2.58
C THR A 287 -7.48 -4.06 -2.45
N ARG A 288 -6.49 -4.51 -3.20
CA ARG A 288 -5.91 -5.87 -3.11
C ARG A 288 -4.49 -5.88 -2.60
N ILE A 289 -3.93 -4.69 -2.33
CA ILE A 289 -2.55 -4.54 -1.90
C ILE A 289 -2.51 -3.58 -0.72
N SER A 290 -1.91 -4.02 0.40
CA SER A 290 -1.73 -3.16 1.57
C SER A 290 -0.40 -3.43 2.27
N THR A 291 0.17 -2.39 2.85
CA THR A 291 1.32 -2.46 3.76
C THR A 291 0.94 -1.90 5.12
N LEU A 292 1.42 -2.52 6.20
CA LEU A 292 1.25 -2.04 7.57
C LEU A 292 2.59 -2.03 8.29
N MET A 293 3.03 -0.84 8.71
CA MET A 293 4.27 -0.65 9.45
C MET A 293 3.96 -0.44 10.93
N LEU A 294 4.18 -1.47 11.77
CA LEU A 294 3.86 -1.45 13.22
C LEU A 294 4.75 -0.49 14.01
N GLY A 295 5.92 -0.18 13.48
CA GLY A 295 6.85 0.79 14.04
C GLY A 295 7.86 1.23 13.01
N ASN A 296 8.40 2.45 13.17
CA ASN A 296 9.55 2.88 12.38
C ASN A 296 10.76 1.99 12.72
N ALA A 297 11.70 1.81 11.82
CA ALA A 297 12.75 0.81 11.94
C ALA A 297 13.60 0.88 13.23
N GLY A 298 13.78 2.09 13.80
CA GLY A 298 14.46 2.28 15.08
C GLY A 298 13.54 2.19 16.32
N SER A 299 12.35 1.62 16.21
CA SER A 299 11.41 1.53 17.33
C SER A 299 11.83 0.47 18.35
N ASN A 300 12.06 0.86 19.59
CA ASN A 300 12.33 -0.05 20.71
C ASN A 300 11.05 -0.47 21.48
N ARG A 301 9.91 -0.51 20.78
CA ARG A 301 8.65 -0.90 21.43
C ARG A 301 8.67 -2.36 21.83
N SER A 302 8.32 -2.63 23.08
CA SER A 302 8.08 -3.98 23.57
C SER A 302 6.69 -4.46 23.19
N TYR A 303 6.58 -5.74 22.84
CA TYR A 303 5.34 -6.42 22.51
C TYR A 303 4.89 -7.36 23.63
N LYS A 304 5.02 -6.92 24.90
CA LYS A 304 4.61 -7.67 26.09
C LYS A 304 3.17 -8.20 26.02
N MET A 305 2.28 -7.50 25.28
CA MET A 305 0.90 -7.93 25.10
C MET A 305 0.75 -9.29 24.37
N VAL A 306 1.77 -9.72 23.64
CA VAL A 306 1.82 -11.06 23.02
C VAL A 306 2.83 -11.99 23.68
N GLY A 307 3.27 -11.66 24.89
CA GLY A 307 4.12 -12.51 25.72
C GLY A 307 5.62 -12.48 25.37
N VAL A 308 6.08 -11.47 24.64
CA VAL A 308 7.50 -11.28 24.22
C VAL A 308 8.03 -9.92 24.59
#